data_220d2549eceb872003cad5d253709e54
#
_entry.id   220d2549eceb872003cad5d253709e54
#
_cell.length_a   1.000
_cell.length_b   1.000
_cell.length_c   1.000
_cell.angle_alpha   90.00
_cell.angle_beta   90.00
_cell.angle_gamma   90.00
#
_symmetry.space_group_name_H-M   'P 1'
#
loop_
_entity.id
_entity.type
_entity.pdbx_description
1 polymer ?
#
loop_
_entity_poly.entity_id
_entity_poly.type
_entity_poly.pdbx_seq_one_letter_code
_entity_poly.pdbx_strand_id
1 'polypeptide(L)'
;FQYHFRVVNDKSINAFALPGGYVYINRGVIEAADNESQLAGVIAHEISHVTKKHTIKTIRNSKFEGAMASAATRSDFLKALADKVYQMALENPYDRGQEMDADQTGVALANSVGYTPTGLGQFLTSLAERNAGLKEKSGVFASHPETQARLAGLTKVIAKLKLAPPAVV
;
A
#
# COMPACT_ATOMS: atom_id res chain seq x y z
N PHE A 1 -4.63 -17.23 1.30
CA PHE A 1 -3.57 -16.62 2.11
C PHE A 1 -3.97 -16.56 3.56
N GLN A 2 -3.02 -16.79 4.44
CA GLN A 2 -3.13 -16.41 5.83
C GLN A 2 -2.49 -15.04 5.98
N TYR A 3 -3.25 -14.05 6.45
CA TYR A 3 -2.73 -12.70 6.66
C TYR A 3 -2.26 -12.51 8.10
N HIS A 4 -1.15 -11.78 8.23
CA HIS A 4 -0.53 -11.44 9.51
C HIS A 4 -0.41 -9.93 9.61
N PHE A 5 -1.17 -9.31 10.49
CA PHE A 5 -1.15 -7.87 10.73
C PHE A 5 -0.29 -7.52 11.92
N ARG A 6 0.49 -6.46 11.80
CA ARG A 6 1.33 -5.92 12.88
C ARG A 6 1.28 -4.40 12.89
N VAL A 7 1.12 -3.83 14.06
CA VAL A 7 1.30 -2.40 14.29
C VAL A 7 2.76 -2.15 14.67
N VAL A 8 3.40 -1.24 13.95
CA VAL A 8 4.77 -0.80 14.23
C VAL A 8 4.69 0.50 15.05
N ASN A 9 5.42 0.55 16.18
CA ASN A 9 5.48 1.74 17.02
C ASN A 9 6.36 2.83 16.40
N ASP A 10 5.97 3.32 15.25
CA ASP A 10 6.62 4.38 14.50
C ASP A 10 5.60 5.48 14.20
N LYS A 11 6.00 6.75 14.37
CA LYS A 11 5.14 7.92 14.14
C LYS A 11 5.04 8.32 12.67
N SER A 12 5.88 7.76 11.80
CA SER A 12 5.78 8.03 10.38
C SER A 12 4.46 7.49 9.83
N ILE A 13 3.83 8.25 8.94
CA ILE A 13 2.58 7.84 8.31
C ILE A 13 2.95 6.90 7.16
N ASN A 14 3.13 5.61 7.47
CA ASN A 14 3.48 4.59 6.49
C ASN A 14 2.79 3.25 6.81
N ALA A 15 2.46 2.51 5.75
CA ALA A 15 2.04 1.13 5.80
C ALA A 15 2.71 0.39 4.65
N PHE A 16 2.95 -0.91 4.80
CA PHE A 16 3.57 -1.71 3.75
C PHE A 16 3.21 -3.17 3.89
N ALA A 17 3.21 -3.86 2.76
CA ALA A 17 2.94 -5.28 2.69
C ALA A 17 4.15 -6.07 2.17
N LEU A 18 4.44 -7.20 2.81
CA LEU A 18 5.47 -8.13 2.38
C LEU A 18 4.84 -9.38 1.74
N PRO A 19 5.57 -10.05 0.85
CA PRO A 19 5.14 -11.33 0.30
C PRO A 19 4.81 -12.35 1.40
N GLY A 20 3.77 -13.16 1.19
CA GLY A 20 3.34 -14.16 2.17
C GLY A 20 2.18 -13.72 3.06
N GLY A 21 1.66 -12.50 2.88
CA GLY A 21 0.47 -12.02 3.63
C GLY A 21 0.80 -11.19 4.87
N TYR A 22 2.02 -10.71 5.00
CA TYR A 22 2.42 -9.84 6.12
C TYR A 22 2.11 -8.39 5.80
N VAL A 23 1.29 -7.75 6.63
CA VAL A 23 0.89 -6.35 6.51
C VAL A 23 1.30 -5.60 7.77
N TYR A 24 2.05 -4.54 7.59
CA TYR A 24 2.57 -3.70 8.65
C TYR A 24 1.97 -2.30 8.54
N ILE A 25 1.54 -1.75 9.67
CA ILE A 25 0.90 -0.45 9.75
C ILE A 25 1.60 0.33 10.84
N ASN A 26 2.19 1.45 10.49
CA ASN A 26 2.81 2.33 11.48
C ASN A 26 1.72 3.01 12.32
N ARG A 27 2.03 3.24 13.60
CA ARG A 27 1.13 3.97 14.51
C ARG A 27 0.70 5.32 13.92
N GLY A 28 1.61 6.01 13.20
CA GLY A 28 1.30 7.27 12.54
C GLY A 28 0.14 7.21 11.54
N VAL A 29 -0.11 6.07 10.88
CA VAL A 29 -1.29 5.88 10.01
C VAL A 29 -2.57 5.85 10.85
N ILE A 30 -2.54 5.11 11.97
CA ILE A 30 -3.70 4.98 12.86
C ILE A 30 -4.06 6.34 13.48
N GLU A 31 -3.04 7.09 13.91
CA GLU A 31 -3.21 8.45 14.47
C GLU A 31 -3.64 9.48 13.42
N ALA A 32 -3.34 9.25 12.15
CA ALA A 32 -3.67 10.16 11.04
C ALA A 32 -5.06 9.90 10.43
N ALA A 33 -5.62 8.70 10.61
CA ALA A 33 -6.93 8.35 10.12
C ALA A 33 -8.03 8.99 10.97
N ASP A 34 -8.94 9.73 10.34
CA ASP A 34 -10.03 10.41 11.04
C ASP A 34 -11.17 9.44 11.42
N ASN A 35 -11.24 8.29 10.78
CA ASN A 35 -12.25 7.25 11.02
C ASN A 35 -11.81 5.88 10.52
N GLU A 36 -12.58 4.85 10.91
CA GLU A 36 -12.29 3.45 10.56
C GLU A 36 -12.30 3.19 9.05
N SER A 37 -13.14 3.87 8.27
CA SER A 37 -13.18 3.68 6.81
C SER A 37 -11.91 4.16 6.12
N GLN A 38 -11.26 5.20 6.65
CA GLN A 38 -9.95 5.64 6.15
C GLN A 38 -8.88 4.59 6.44
N LEU A 39 -8.84 4.09 7.66
CA LEU A 39 -7.88 3.04 8.06
C LEU A 39 -8.12 1.74 7.28
N ALA A 40 -9.38 1.31 7.16
CA ALA A 40 -9.77 0.15 6.37
C ALA A 40 -9.37 0.29 4.89
N GLY A 41 -9.50 1.48 4.33
CA GLY A 41 -9.05 1.80 2.98
C GLY A 41 -7.55 1.59 2.79
N VAL A 42 -6.73 2.07 3.73
CA VAL A 42 -5.27 1.87 3.70
C VAL A 42 -4.93 0.38 3.85
N ILE A 43 -5.52 -0.32 4.82
CA ILE A 43 -5.27 -1.75 5.03
C ILE A 43 -5.65 -2.57 3.79
N ALA A 44 -6.80 -2.28 3.19
CA ALA A 44 -7.28 -2.98 2.00
C ALA A 44 -6.39 -2.71 0.77
N HIS A 45 -5.80 -1.51 0.66
CA HIS A 45 -4.80 -1.19 -0.35
C HIS A 45 -3.55 -2.07 -0.18
N GLU A 46 -3.02 -2.20 1.03
CA GLU A 46 -1.88 -3.08 1.32
C GLU A 46 -2.18 -4.57 1.05
N ILE A 47 -3.36 -5.04 1.47
CA ILE A 47 -3.84 -6.39 1.15
C ILE A 47 -3.86 -6.61 -0.37
N SER A 48 -4.22 -5.57 -1.14
CA SER A 48 -4.27 -5.65 -2.60
C SER A 48 -2.89 -5.82 -3.22
N HIS A 49 -1.85 -5.18 -2.68
CA HIS A 49 -0.47 -5.41 -3.11
C HIS A 49 -0.03 -6.86 -2.92
N VAL A 50 -0.42 -7.49 -1.80
CA VAL A 50 -0.17 -8.92 -1.56
C VAL A 50 -0.93 -9.80 -2.56
N THR A 51 -2.24 -9.58 -2.67
CA THR A 51 -3.14 -10.39 -3.51
C THR A 51 -2.73 -10.34 -4.98
N LYS A 52 -2.36 -9.17 -5.45
CA LYS A 52 -1.90 -8.92 -6.83
C LYS A 52 -0.42 -9.29 -7.05
N LYS A 53 0.29 -9.65 -5.98
CA LYS A 53 1.72 -10.03 -5.99
C LYS A 53 2.61 -8.91 -6.57
N HIS A 54 2.30 -7.64 -6.28
CA HIS A 54 3.01 -6.50 -6.87
C HIS A 54 4.50 -6.54 -6.53
N THR A 55 4.87 -6.74 -5.26
CA THR A 55 6.27 -6.89 -4.83
C THR A 55 6.99 -7.98 -5.61
N ILE A 56 6.37 -9.16 -5.78
CA ILE A 56 6.97 -10.28 -6.51
C ILE A 56 7.16 -9.94 -8.00
N LYS A 57 6.16 -9.28 -8.62
CA LYS A 57 6.25 -8.86 -10.03
C LYS A 57 7.39 -7.86 -10.21
N THR A 58 7.53 -6.90 -9.31
CA THR A 58 8.58 -5.88 -9.38
C THR A 58 9.98 -6.50 -9.16
N ILE A 59 10.13 -7.46 -8.23
CA ILE A 59 11.39 -8.20 -8.04
C ILE A 59 11.76 -8.94 -9.33
N ARG A 60 10.81 -9.63 -9.95
CA ARG A 60 11.06 -10.35 -11.22
C ARG A 60 11.46 -9.42 -12.36
N ASN A 61 10.88 -8.24 -12.43
CA ASN A 61 11.17 -7.25 -13.47
C ASN A 61 12.46 -6.45 -13.19
N SER A 62 12.91 -6.42 -11.94
CA SER A 62 14.22 -5.88 -11.61
C SER A 62 15.29 -6.87 -12.06
N LYS A 63 16.45 -6.36 -12.56
CA LYS A 63 17.59 -7.20 -12.93
C LYS A 63 18.22 -7.91 -11.72
N PHE A 64 17.39 -8.43 -10.82
CA PHE A 64 17.79 -9.15 -9.61
C PHE A 64 18.43 -10.51 -9.93
N GLU A 65 18.22 -11.01 -11.15
CA GLU A 65 18.81 -12.27 -11.64
C GLU A 65 20.35 -12.27 -11.52
N GLY A 66 21.00 -11.13 -11.75
CA GLY A 66 22.45 -11.00 -11.60
C GLY A 66 22.93 -11.16 -10.15
N ALA A 67 22.18 -10.61 -9.18
CA ALA A 67 22.49 -10.75 -7.75
C ALA A 67 22.21 -12.18 -7.26
N MET A 68 21.22 -12.85 -7.83
CA MET A 68 20.95 -14.27 -7.57
C MET A 68 22.04 -15.17 -8.11
N ALA A 69 22.57 -14.89 -9.31
CA ALA A 69 23.63 -15.67 -9.92
C ALA A 69 24.98 -15.53 -9.20
N SER A 70 25.19 -14.46 -8.44
CA SER A 70 26.42 -14.22 -7.66
C SER A 70 26.36 -14.73 -6.23
N ALA A 71 25.23 -15.23 -5.75
CA ALA A 71 25.10 -15.77 -4.41
C ALA A 71 25.86 -17.12 -4.30
N ALA A 72 26.92 -17.14 -3.49
CA ALA A 72 27.76 -18.32 -3.32
C ALA A 72 27.10 -19.41 -2.47
N THR A 73 26.19 -19.02 -1.59
CA THR A 73 25.47 -19.93 -0.69
C THR A 73 23.96 -19.65 -0.67
N ARG A 74 23.19 -20.63 -0.18
CA ARG A 74 21.74 -20.44 0.08
C ARG A 74 21.48 -19.30 1.07
N SER A 75 22.37 -19.10 2.04
CA SER A 75 22.27 -18.02 3.03
C SER A 75 22.43 -16.65 2.37
N ASP A 76 23.42 -16.49 1.50
CA ASP A 76 23.66 -15.24 0.77
C ASP A 76 22.47 -14.90 -0.14
N PHE A 77 21.91 -15.91 -0.81
CA PHE A 77 20.71 -15.76 -1.61
C PHE A 77 19.52 -15.26 -0.77
N LEU A 78 19.24 -15.90 0.37
CA LEU A 78 18.13 -15.52 1.23
C LEU A 78 18.30 -14.11 1.81
N LYS A 79 19.53 -13.73 2.16
CA LYS A 79 19.85 -12.37 2.62
C LYS A 79 19.60 -11.35 1.51
N ALA A 80 20.14 -11.57 0.32
CA ALA A 80 19.95 -10.69 -0.83
C ALA A 80 18.46 -10.53 -1.19
N LEU A 81 17.68 -11.61 -1.10
CA LEU A 81 16.23 -11.58 -1.33
C LEU A 81 15.51 -10.77 -0.24
N ALA A 82 15.86 -10.97 1.02
CA ALA A 82 15.27 -10.23 2.14
C ALA A 82 15.58 -8.72 2.04
N ASP A 83 16.83 -8.36 1.75
CA ASP A 83 17.25 -6.97 1.54
C ASP A 83 16.47 -6.33 0.37
N LYS A 84 16.30 -7.08 -0.73
CA LYS A 84 15.53 -6.58 -1.89
C LYS A 84 14.05 -6.39 -1.57
N VAL A 85 13.43 -7.33 -0.87
CA VAL A 85 12.03 -7.20 -0.42
C VAL A 85 11.88 -6.01 0.51
N TYR A 86 12.81 -5.82 1.44
CA TYR A 86 12.81 -4.68 2.36
C TYR A 86 12.92 -3.34 1.62
N GLN A 87 13.90 -3.20 0.73
CA GLN A 87 14.06 -2.00 -0.08
C GLN A 87 12.81 -1.67 -0.88
N MET A 88 12.17 -2.67 -1.47
CA MET A 88 10.96 -2.46 -2.26
C MET A 88 9.76 -2.05 -1.42
N ALA A 89 9.64 -2.61 -0.21
CA ALA A 89 8.53 -2.27 0.67
C ALA A 89 8.65 -0.86 1.26
N LEU A 90 9.87 -0.34 1.45
CA LEU A 90 10.10 0.90 2.17
C LEU A 90 10.70 2.04 1.34
N GLU A 91 11.47 1.74 0.30
CA GLU A 91 12.29 2.73 -0.41
C GLU A 91 11.92 2.89 -1.89
N ASN A 92 11.36 1.84 -2.51
CA ASN A 92 11.05 1.88 -3.93
C ASN A 92 9.54 1.99 -4.15
N PRO A 93 9.11 3.05 -4.83
CA PRO A 93 7.69 3.20 -5.13
C PRO A 93 7.21 2.12 -6.11
N TYR A 94 5.98 1.68 -5.92
CA TYR A 94 5.27 0.90 -6.92
C TYR A 94 5.03 1.73 -8.18
N ASP A 95 4.93 1.08 -9.33
CA ASP A 95 4.56 1.79 -10.55
C ASP A 95 3.09 2.24 -10.52
N ARG A 96 2.76 3.21 -11.40
CA ARG A 96 1.42 3.79 -11.47
C ARG A 96 0.32 2.74 -11.71
N GLY A 97 0.62 1.73 -12.51
CA GLY A 97 -0.34 0.66 -12.82
C GLY A 97 -0.62 -0.21 -11.60
N GLN A 98 0.41 -0.52 -10.83
CA GLN A 98 0.30 -1.28 -9.58
C GLN A 98 -0.48 -0.51 -8.52
N GLU A 99 -0.26 0.81 -8.39
CA GLU A 99 -1.02 1.66 -7.48
C GLU A 99 -2.50 1.72 -7.85
N MET A 100 -2.80 1.93 -9.14
CA MET A 100 -4.19 1.96 -9.62
C MET A 100 -4.90 0.61 -9.44
N ASP A 101 -4.21 -0.51 -9.65
CA ASP A 101 -4.74 -1.87 -9.42
C ASP A 101 -5.00 -2.11 -7.92
N ALA A 102 -4.08 -1.67 -7.06
CA ALA A 102 -4.23 -1.76 -5.61
C ALA A 102 -5.37 -0.85 -5.10
N ASP A 103 -5.48 0.36 -5.60
CA ASP A 103 -6.56 1.30 -5.28
C ASP A 103 -7.94 0.71 -5.66
N GLN A 104 -8.08 0.22 -6.89
CA GLN A 104 -9.34 -0.36 -7.36
C GLN A 104 -9.74 -1.59 -6.54
N THR A 105 -8.79 -2.49 -6.29
CA THR A 105 -9.05 -3.72 -5.56
C THR A 105 -9.30 -3.44 -4.08
N GLY A 106 -8.51 -2.53 -3.49
CA GLY A 106 -8.61 -2.16 -2.08
C GLY A 106 -9.93 -1.48 -1.74
N VAL A 107 -10.37 -0.53 -2.56
CA VAL A 107 -11.66 0.14 -2.36
C VAL A 107 -12.83 -0.84 -2.46
N ALA A 108 -12.80 -1.75 -3.45
CA ALA A 108 -13.82 -2.78 -3.57
C ALA A 108 -13.81 -3.74 -2.37
N LEU A 109 -12.62 -4.13 -1.90
CA LEU A 109 -12.46 -5.00 -0.73
C LEU A 109 -13.01 -4.32 0.55
N ALA A 110 -12.59 -3.09 0.85
CA ALA A 110 -13.08 -2.35 2.00
C ALA A 110 -14.60 -2.18 1.99
N ASN A 111 -15.16 -1.86 0.82
CA ASN A 111 -16.61 -1.72 0.68
C ASN A 111 -17.36 -3.06 0.85
N SER A 112 -16.81 -4.16 0.39
CA SER A 112 -17.41 -5.50 0.53
C SER A 112 -17.57 -5.97 1.97
N VAL A 113 -16.79 -5.41 2.90
CA VAL A 113 -16.84 -5.69 4.34
C VAL A 113 -17.48 -4.57 5.16
N GLY A 114 -18.18 -3.63 4.50
CA GLY A 114 -19.03 -2.64 5.14
C GLY A 114 -18.38 -1.28 5.39
N TYR A 115 -17.21 -0.98 4.83
CA TYR A 115 -16.58 0.34 4.95
C TYR A 115 -16.96 1.25 3.78
N THR A 116 -16.97 2.56 4.04
CA THR A 116 -17.26 3.56 3.01
C THR A 116 -16.19 3.55 1.91
N PRO A 117 -16.57 3.43 0.62
CA PRO A 117 -15.62 3.32 -0.47
C PRO A 117 -14.76 4.58 -0.69
N THR A 118 -15.17 5.72 -0.13
CA THR A 118 -14.42 6.97 -0.18
C THR A 118 -13.29 7.06 0.85
N GLY A 119 -13.20 6.13 1.80
CA GLY A 119 -12.27 6.20 2.93
C GLY A 119 -10.81 6.37 2.53
N LEU A 120 -10.31 5.55 1.58
CA LEU A 120 -8.94 5.69 1.09
C LEU A 120 -8.69 7.05 0.44
N GLY A 121 -9.61 7.53 -0.38
CA GLY A 121 -9.50 8.84 -1.02
C GLY A 121 -9.47 9.99 -0.01
N GLN A 122 -10.30 9.93 1.03
CA GLN A 122 -10.32 10.91 2.12
C GLN A 122 -8.99 10.90 2.88
N PHE A 123 -8.45 9.72 3.23
CA PHE A 123 -7.15 9.59 3.88
C PHE A 123 -6.03 10.23 3.04
N LEU A 124 -5.98 9.92 1.74
CA LEU A 124 -4.96 10.48 0.83
C LEU A 124 -5.11 12.01 0.69
N THR A 125 -6.33 12.53 0.70
CA THR A 125 -6.59 13.99 0.67
C THR A 125 -6.07 14.66 1.92
N SER A 126 -6.47 14.19 3.11
CA SER A 126 -6.00 14.72 4.40
C SER A 126 -4.47 14.67 4.51
N LEU A 127 -3.86 13.61 4.00
CA LEU A 127 -2.41 13.44 4.00
C LEU A 127 -1.72 14.43 3.02
N ALA A 128 -2.31 14.67 1.84
CA ALA A 128 -1.80 15.66 0.89
C ALA A 128 -1.85 17.08 1.47
N GLU A 129 -2.93 17.42 2.17
CA GLU A 129 -3.09 18.71 2.85
C GLU A 129 -2.05 18.90 3.96
N ARG A 130 -1.82 17.88 4.79
CA ARG A 130 -0.79 17.90 5.85
C ARG A 130 0.63 18.08 5.30
N ASN A 131 0.90 17.56 4.10
CA ASN A 131 2.20 17.63 3.44
C ASN A 131 2.33 18.84 2.47
N ALA A 132 1.30 19.67 2.36
CA ALA A 132 1.36 20.86 1.54
C ALA A 132 2.46 21.81 2.05
N GLY A 133 3.47 22.05 1.22
CA GLY A 133 4.63 22.89 1.55
C GLY A 133 5.87 22.14 2.06
N LEU A 134 5.82 20.84 2.29
CA LEU A 134 7.01 20.04 2.60
C LEU A 134 7.83 19.77 1.32
N LYS A 135 9.15 20.00 1.37
CA LYS A 135 10.06 19.77 0.24
C LYS A 135 10.34 18.30 -0.02
N GLU A 136 10.27 17.48 1.01
CA GLU A 136 10.55 16.05 0.92
C GLU A 136 9.27 15.24 1.11
N LYS A 137 9.05 14.30 0.21
CA LYS A 137 7.98 13.32 0.35
C LYS A 137 8.45 12.21 1.29
N SER A 138 7.76 12.01 2.39
CA SER A 138 8.07 10.97 3.39
C SER A 138 6.86 10.05 3.60
N GLY A 139 7.13 8.88 4.17
CA GLY A 139 6.09 7.91 4.50
C GLY A 139 5.37 7.35 3.26
N VAL A 140 4.05 7.25 3.31
CA VAL A 140 3.20 6.68 2.24
C VAL A 140 3.46 7.31 0.86
N PHE A 141 3.83 8.60 0.79
CA PHE A 141 4.14 9.23 -0.48
C PHE A 141 5.49 8.83 -1.09
N ALA A 142 6.40 8.30 -0.30
CA ALA A 142 7.67 7.79 -0.82
C ALA A 142 7.48 6.42 -1.48
N SER A 143 6.68 5.55 -0.86
CA SER A 143 6.39 4.20 -1.36
C SER A 143 5.20 4.13 -2.32
N HIS A 144 4.24 5.09 -2.24
CA HIS A 144 3.00 5.13 -3.02
C HIS A 144 2.78 6.51 -3.66
N PRO A 145 3.48 6.83 -4.76
CA PRO A 145 3.48 8.17 -5.36
C PRO A 145 2.18 8.53 -6.09
N GLU A 146 2.12 9.76 -6.57
CA GLU A 146 1.10 10.28 -7.50
C GLU A 146 -0.32 10.45 -6.94
N THR A 147 -0.43 11.01 -5.76
CA THR A 147 -1.70 11.18 -5.03
C THR A 147 -2.82 11.83 -5.84
N GLN A 148 -2.57 12.85 -6.64
CA GLN A 148 -3.62 13.52 -7.43
C GLN A 148 -4.20 12.60 -8.52
N ALA A 149 -3.36 11.86 -9.22
CA ALA A 149 -3.81 10.90 -10.23
C ALA A 149 -4.60 9.75 -9.58
N ARG A 150 -4.17 9.31 -8.39
CA ARG A 150 -4.86 8.28 -7.61
C ARG A 150 -6.25 8.75 -7.16
N LEU A 151 -6.38 9.96 -6.63
CA LEU A 151 -7.68 10.53 -6.22
C LEU A 151 -8.68 10.58 -7.37
N ALA A 152 -8.23 11.05 -8.56
CA ALA A 152 -9.06 11.04 -9.75
C ALA A 152 -9.42 9.62 -10.21
N GLY A 153 -8.51 8.65 -10.06
CA GLY A 153 -8.72 7.24 -10.33
C GLY A 153 -9.74 6.60 -9.40
N LEU A 154 -9.63 6.84 -8.10
CA LEU A 154 -10.55 6.34 -7.08
C LEU A 154 -11.99 6.80 -7.32
N THR A 155 -12.21 8.07 -7.64
CA THR A 155 -13.53 8.60 -7.98
C THR A 155 -14.15 7.84 -9.16
N LYS A 156 -13.37 7.59 -10.21
CA LYS A 156 -13.82 6.84 -11.39
C LYS A 156 -14.13 5.39 -11.06
N VAL A 157 -13.30 4.76 -10.23
CA VAL A 157 -13.48 3.36 -9.82
C VAL A 157 -14.76 3.19 -9.01
N ILE A 158 -14.98 4.05 -8.01
CA ILE A 158 -16.19 4.02 -7.17
C ILE A 158 -17.45 4.15 -8.05
N ALA A 159 -17.46 5.10 -8.97
CA ALA A 159 -18.56 5.29 -9.90
C ALA A 159 -18.75 4.08 -10.85
N LYS A 160 -17.68 3.56 -11.44
CA LYS A 160 -17.70 2.42 -12.37
C LYS A 160 -18.23 1.15 -11.70
N LEU A 161 -17.78 0.87 -10.48
CA LEU A 161 -18.18 -0.32 -9.72
C LEU A 161 -19.50 -0.11 -8.95
N LYS A 162 -20.09 1.08 -9.04
CA LYS A 162 -21.33 1.45 -8.33
C LYS A 162 -21.25 1.17 -6.82
N LEU A 163 -20.08 1.41 -6.25
CA LEU A 163 -19.87 1.25 -4.81
C LEU A 163 -20.64 2.33 -4.05
N ALA A 164 -21.32 1.94 -3.00
CA ALA A 164 -22.09 2.84 -2.15
C ALA A 164 -21.64 2.70 -0.69
N PRO A 165 -21.81 3.76 0.11
CA PRO A 165 -21.65 3.64 1.55
C PRO A 165 -22.53 2.50 2.08
N PRO A 166 -22.07 1.77 3.11
CA PRO A 166 -22.92 0.75 3.75
C PRO A 166 -24.20 1.42 4.28
N ALA A 167 -25.28 0.64 4.24
CA ALA A 167 -26.49 1.08 4.93
C ALA A 167 -26.16 1.29 6.40
N VAL A 168 -26.53 2.47 6.94
CA VAL A 168 -26.41 2.73 8.38
C VAL A 168 -27.39 1.77 9.06
N VAL A 169 -26.85 0.82 9.83
CA VAL A 169 -27.62 -0.11 10.66
C VAL A 169 -27.93 0.58 11.97
#